data_387fa80b4f6ddc1d9c7cfe30c85a2b78
#
_entry.id   387fa80b4f6ddc1d9c7cfe30c85a2b78
#
_cell.length_a   1.000
_cell.length_b   1.000
_cell.length_c   1.000
_cell.angle_alpha   90.00
_cell.angle_beta   90.00
_cell.angle_gamma   90.00
#
_symmetry.space_group_name_H-M   'P 1'
#
loop_
_entity.id
_entity.type
_entity.pdbx_description
1 polymer ?
#
loop_
_entity_poly.entity_id
_entity_poly.type
_entity_poly.pdbx_seq_one_letter_code
_entity_poly.pdbx_strand_id
1 'polypeptide(L)'
;MKTIQLHKTTMILIAILLFYTFMGILLPLMHDDLQWFSNYNTDILKVGFASLNGRYIGNIFEIIAVHVSWLRWLSFGLISTGIIWMIMLITQCKDWASYYLLAFSLMLIIPSTIYADTYGWFAGFYNYATSTLISLYIIYYCINAIIYKKKQPVAITVLFYVLCFFGQLFMENVTLFHCLILILAFLYDFTANRMLNYKLLFSFMIANIGTIIMFSNPNYRKILFEGSEYQQVSNNQGIFSKFAEMISTSLPYGVIFSQVIILYIISAMIIYLLLRSERYLHLTLLKRRIIMIGFITLPIYYLLFYNQFLLNKNTDIGLVSFVNIIVCGYFALSLFVGIYLCITDQKTQITLYILLISILMAAMTLVIVTPIEPGNFLVVYTLHVIILIILIKEFRKYKTIDIKYIKGTAIVLAMVYLSAFSYVHFEHEQRIQLLKQQIKDHPRQEVYTVESLPFEHYMHHPSPINKNYQEWFNNYEELPKMTKVKYIPFGSDES
;
A
#
# COMPACT_ATOMS: atom_id res chain seq x y z
N MET A 1 5.83 14.95 33.11
CA MET A 1 5.90 13.73 32.26
C MET A 1 5.19 13.89 30.91
N LYS A 2 3.93 14.32 30.82
CA LYS A 2 3.21 14.47 29.51
C LYS A 2 3.93 15.42 28.53
N THR A 3 4.46 16.55 28.99
CA THR A 3 5.15 17.54 28.15
C THR A 3 6.44 16.98 27.53
N ILE A 4 7.23 16.24 28.31
CA ILE A 4 8.49 15.60 27.85
C ILE A 4 8.18 14.51 26.82
N GLN A 5 7.10 13.76 27.01
CA GLN A 5 6.69 12.70 26.09
C GLN A 5 6.16 13.27 24.78
N LEU A 6 5.39 14.36 24.82
CA LEU A 6 4.92 15.09 23.65
C LEU A 6 6.11 15.60 22.82
N HIS A 7 7.10 16.20 23.48
CA HIS A 7 8.31 16.71 22.82
C HIS A 7 9.09 15.57 22.10
N LYS A 8 9.27 14.41 22.76
CA LYS A 8 9.92 13.24 22.15
C LYS A 8 9.15 12.71 20.93
N THR A 9 7.83 12.65 21.00
CA THR A 9 7.00 12.20 19.87
C THR A 9 7.13 13.15 18.68
N THR A 10 7.10 14.46 18.92
CA THR A 10 7.28 15.47 17.87
C THR A 10 8.65 15.35 17.22
N MET A 11 9.72 15.18 17.99
CA MET A 11 11.07 14.97 17.44
C MET A 11 11.16 13.71 16.54
N ILE A 12 10.53 12.61 16.95
CA ILE A 12 10.49 11.39 16.15
C ILE A 12 9.72 11.62 14.84
N LEU A 13 8.57 12.29 14.87
CA LEU A 13 7.82 12.61 13.66
C LEU A 13 8.61 13.51 12.72
N ILE A 14 9.34 14.50 13.25
CA ILE A 14 10.23 15.34 12.44
C ILE A 14 11.36 14.50 11.82
N ALA A 15 11.97 13.60 12.58
CA ALA A 15 13.01 12.71 12.06
C ALA A 15 12.49 11.79 10.95
N ILE A 16 11.28 11.23 11.08
CA ILE A 16 10.61 10.42 10.06
C ILE A 16 10.30 11.26 8.82
N LEU A 17 9.80 12.49 9.02
CA LEU A 17 9.54 13.44 7.93
C LEU A 17 10.81 13.72 7.13
N LEU A 18 11.90 14.06 7.81
CA LEU A 18 13.20 14.32 7.18
C LEU A 18 13.73 13.09 6.45
N PHE A 19 13.61 11.90 7.04
CA PHE A 19 13.99 10.65 6.42
C PHE A 19 13.28 10.46 5.07
N TYR A 20 11.94 10.51 5.04
CA TYR A 20 11.19 10.30 3.80
C TYR A 20 11.39 11.45 2.81
N THR A 21 11.50 12.69 3.28
CA THR A 21 11.84 13.82 2.40
C THR A 21 13.19 13.58 1.70
N PHE A 22 14.18 13.09 2.44
CA PHE A 22 15.49 12.77 1.88
C PHE A 22 15.44 11.56 0.93
N MET A 23 14.67 10.52 1.26
CA MET A 23 14.40 9.41 0.34
C MET A 23 13.79 9.91 -0.98
N GLY A 24 12.87 10.87 -0.92
CA GLY A 24 12.29 11.50 -2.13
C GLY A 24 13.30 12.29 -2.96
N ILE A 25 14.40 12.80 -2.36
CA ILE A 25 15.51 13.42 -3.10
C ILE A 25 16.34 12.36 -3.83
N LEU A 26 16.59 11.22 -3.18
CA LEU A 26 17.44 10.16 -3.71
C LEU A 26 16.80 9.35 -4.84
N LEU A 27 15.46 9.33 -4.89
CA LEU A 27 14.73 8.55 -5.89
C LEU A 27 14.69 9.30 -7.24
N PRO A 28 15.20 8.72 -8.34
CA PRO A 28 15.10 9.31 -9.66
C PRO A 28 13.66 9.26 -10.21
N LEU A 29 13.35 10.12 -11.18
CA LEU A 29 12.12 9.98 -11.97
C LEU A 29 12.24 8.79 -12.91
N MET A 30 11.17 8.00 -13.05
CA MET A 30 11.18 6.79 -13.87
C MET A 30 9.80 6.46 -14.42
N HIS A 31 9.75 5.59 -15.41
CA HIS A 31 8.52 5.07 -16.00
C HIS A 31 7.51 6.18 -16.33
N ASP A 32 6.30 6.13 -15.79
CA ASP A 32 5.25 7.13 -16.06
C ASP A 32 5.59 8.53 -15.56
N ASP A 33 6.49 8.69 -14.58
CA ASP A 33 6.97 10.01 -14.16
C ASP A 33 7.55 10.76 -15.36
N LEU A 34 8.30 10.05 -16.23
CA LEU A 34 8.91 10.60 -17.44
C LEU A 34 7.85 10.92 -18.51
N GLN A 35 6.78 10.14 -18.58
CA GLN A 35 5.62 10.44 -19.43
C GLN A 35 4.92 11.71 -18.98
N TRP A 36 4.66 11.82 -17.66
CA TRP A 36 4.04 13.01 -17.09
C TRP A 36 4.88 14.28 -17.30
N PHE A 37 6.20 14.14 -17.21
CA PHE A 37 7.12 15.24 -17.51
C PHE A 37 7.10 15.64 -18.99
N SER A 38 7.12 14.66 -19.90
CA SER A 38 7.30 14.90 -21.33
C SER A 38 6.00 15.28 -22.05
N ASN A 39 4.87 14.65 -21.71
CA ASN A 39 3.63 14.77 -22.45
C ASN A 39 2.59 15.67 -21.77
N TYR A 40 2.67 15.86 -20.45
CA TYR A 40 1.67 16.52 -19.66
C TYR A 40 2.26 17.69 -18.88
N ASN A 41 2.29 18.84 -19.50
CA ASN A 41 2.60 20.12 -18.84
C ASN A 41 1.32 20.75 -18.26
N THR A 42 1.43 21.98 -17.76
CA THR A 42 0.29 22.72 -17.18
C THR A 42 -0.89 22.94 -18.15
N ASP A 43 -0.71 22.74 -19.45
CA ASP A 43 -1.78 22.94 -20.43
C ASP A 43 -2.87 21.86 -20.31
N ILE A 44 -2.55 20.66 -19.81
CA ILE A 44 -3.54 19.62 -19.56
C ILE A 44 -4.58 20.05 -18.51
N LEU A 45 -4.24 20.96 -17.61
CA LEU A 45 -5.20 21.53 -16.65
C LEU A 45 -6.27 22.38 -17.36
N LYS A 46 -5.98 22.93 -18.55
CA LYS A 46 -6.91 23.69 -19.36
C LYS A 46 -7.76 22.78 -20.24
N VAL A 47 -7.17 21.71 -20.78
CA VAL A 47 -7.83 20.76 -21.69
C VAL A 47 -8.62 19.69 -20.91
N GLY A 48 -8.20 19.38 -19.68
CA GLY A 48 -8.79 18.35 -18.83
C GLY A 48 -8.20 16.96 -19.07
N PHE A 49 -8.60 16.01 -18.22
CA PHE A 49 -8.05 14.64 -18.19
C PHE A 49 -8.95 13.60 -18.88
N ALA A 50 -9.89 14.01 -19.72
CA ALA A 50 -10.88 13.13 -20.32
C ALA A 50 -10.27 11.99 -21.19
N SER A 51 -9.06 12.20 -21.71
CA SER A 51 -8.33 11.22 -22.51
C SER A 51 -7.48 10.22 -21.68
N LEU A 52 -7.38 10.41 -20.38
CA LEU A 52 -6.56 9.59 -19.48
C LEU A 52 -7.42 8.64 -18.65
N ASN A 53 -7.74 9.03 -17.43
CA ASN A 53 -8.52 8.26 -16.47
C ASN A 53 -9.27 9.19 -15.52
N GLY A 54 -10.03 8.63 -14.57
CA GLY A 54 -10.78 9.41 -13.58
C GLY A 54 -9.98 9.80 -12.33
N ARG A 55 -8.68 9.53 -12.28
CA ARG A 55 -7.79 9.88 -11.15
C ARG A 55 -7.41 11.35 -11.13
N TYR A 56 -8.40 12.23 -11.27
CA TYR A 56 -8.18 13.65 -11.51
C TYR A 56 -7.24 14.32 -10.51
N ILE A 57 -7.37 14.02 -9.22
CA ILE A 57 -6.51 14.60 -8.18
C ILE A 57 -5.14 13.94 -8.17
N GLY A 58 -5.06 12.62 -8.36
CA GLY A 58 -3.79 11.90 -8.55
C GLY A 58 -2.99 12.50 -9.69
N ASN A 59 -3.61 12.67 -10.86
CA ASN A 59 -2.99 13.27 -12.06
C ASN A 59 -2.45 14.69 -11.79
N ILE A 60 -3.18 15.53 -11.03
CA ILE A 60 -2.70 16.87 -10.63
C ILE A 60 -1.46 16.76 -9.76
N PHE A 61 -1.44 15.84 -8.77
CA PHE A 61 -0.28 15.63 -7.92
C PHE A 61 0.94 15.16 -8.73
N GLU A 62 0.74 14.25 -9.68
CA GLU A 62 1.80 13.75 -10.56
C GLU A 62 2.41 14.86 -11.39
N ILE A 63 1.59 15.69 -12.06
CA ILE A 63 2.08 16.83 -12.85
C ILE A 63 2.91 17.79 -11.99
N ILE A 64 2.40 18.15 -10.80
CA ILE A 64 3.12 19.04 -9.90
C ILE A 64 4.44 18.40 -9.45
N ALA A 65 4.42 17.13 -9.11
CA ALA A 65 5.58 16.42 -8.58
C ALA A 65 6.72 16.31 -9.59
N VAL A 66 6.43 16.02 -10.85
CA VAL A 66 7.49 15.89 -11.87
C VAL A 66 8.11 17.22 -12.27
N HIS A 67 7.36 18.33 -12.19
CA HIS A 67 7.85 19.65 -12.57
C HIS A 67 8.39 20.49 -11.41
N VAL A 68 8.02 20.18 -10.15
CA VAL A 68 8.38 20.98 -8.96
C VAL A 68 9.05 20.10 -7.92
N SER A 69 10.37 19.91 -8.03
CA SER A 69 11.14 18.95 -7.22
C SER A 69 10.98 19.13 -5.72
N TRP A 70 11.03 20.37 -5.20
CA TRP A 70 10.91 20.58 -3.76
C TRP A 70 9.52 20.21 -3.20
N LEU A 71 8.44 20.42 -3.98
CA LEU A 71 7.10 19.96 -3.60
C LEU A 71 7.01 18.44 -3.63
N ARG A 72 7.62 17.79 -4.62
CA ARG A 72 7.75 16.34 -4.71
C ARG A 72 8.39 15.78 -3.44
N TRP A 73 9.54 16.27 -3.05
CA TRP A 73 10.28 15.79 -1.87
C TRP A 73 9.51 16.02 -0.58
N LEU A 74 9.00 17.22 -0.39
CA LEU A 74 8.24 17.58 0.83
C LEU A 74 6.94 16.77 0.94
N SER A 75 6.17 16.64 -0.14
CA SER A 75 4.91 15.87 -0.12
C SER A 75 5.15 14.38 0.08
N PHE A 76 6.23 13.82 -0.47
CA PHE A 76 6.67 12.45 -0.20
C PHE A 76 6.90 12.23 1.30
N GLY A 77 7.61 13.15 1.95
CA GLY A 77 7.81 13.14 3.40
C GLY A 77 6.53 13.29 4.20
N LEU A 78 5.67 14.25 3.83
CA LEU A 78 4.42 14.55 4.56
C LEU A 78 3.41 13.40 4.48
N ILE A 79 3.18 12.83 3.30
CA ILE A 79 2.23 11.73 3.10
C ILE A 79 2.71 10.50 3.86
N SER A 80 4.00 10.12 3.73
CA SER A 80 4.58 8.97 4.41
C SER A 80 4.52 9.10 5.94
N THR A 81 4.87 10.27 6.47
CA THR A 81 4.76 10.57 7.91
C THR A 81 3.30 10.59 8.36
N GLY A 82 2.40 11.10 7.51
CA GLY A 82 0.96 11.10 7.72
C GLY A 82 0.40 9.69 7.89
N ILE A 83 0.83 8.72 7.07
CA ILE A 83 0.44 7.31 7.21
C ILE A 83 0.84 6.77 8.59
N ILE A 84 2.10 6.99 9.01
CA ILE A 84 2.59 6.55 10.33
C ILE A 84 1.80 7.22 11.46
N TRP A 85 1.52 8.50 11.32
CA TRP A 85 0.71 9.23 12.30
C TRP A 85 -0.72 8.67 12.40
N MET A 86 -1.37 8.36 11.27
CA MET A 86 -2.70 7.74 11.24
C MET A 86 -2.71 6.34 11.85
N ILE A 87 -1.67 5.53 11.63
CA ILE A 87 -1.49 4.25 12.30
C ILE A 87 -1.52 4.45 13.84
N MET A 88 -0.82 5.45 14.35
CA MET A 88 -0.80 5.74 15.80
C MET A 88 -2.15 6.22 16.34
N LEU A 89 -2.90 6.98 15.55
CA LEU A 89 -4.23 7.44 15.93
C LEU A 89 -5.23 6.28 16.01
N ILE A 90 -5.21 5.36 15.05
CA ILE A 90 -6.13 4.20 15.00
C ILE A 90 -5.79 3.22 16.13
N THR A 91 -4.53 2.94 16.40
CA THR A 91 -4.08 2.03 17.45
C THR A 91 -4.25 2.60 18.86
N GLN A 92 -4.60 3.89 18.99
CA GLN A 92 -4.65 4.63 20.26
C GLN A 92 -3.30 4.60 21.01
N CYS A 93 -2.17 4.60 20.26
CA CYS A 93 -0.82 4.58 20.80
C CYS A 93 -0.07 5.91 20.61
N LYS A 94 -0.79 6.99 20.28
CA LYS A 94 -0.22 8.30 19.92
C LYS A 94 0.73 8.92 20.94
N ASP A 95 0.54 8.57 22.23
CA ASP A 95 1.35 9.13 23.32
C ASP A 95 2.65 8.34 23.60
N TRP A 96 2.94 7.29 22.79
CA TRP A 96 4.05 6.39 23.02
C TRP A 96 5.09 6.48 21.90
N ALA A 97 6.14 7.24 22.13
CA ALA A 97 7.22 7.49 21.16
C ALA A 97 7.80 6.21 20.52
N SER A 98 7.92 5.12 21.29
CA SER A 98 8.42 3.83 20.78
C SER A 98 7.53 3.17 19.73
N TYR A 99 6.23 3.41 19.76
CA TYR A 99 5.32 2.84 18.76
C TYR A 99 5.41 3.55 17.40
N TYR A 100 5.79 4.85 17.37
CA TYR A 100 6.09 5.55 16.12
C TYR A 100 7.30 4.93 15.42
N LEU A 101 8.35 4.60 16.18
CA LEU A 101 9.53 3.92 15.64
C LEU A 101 9.20 2.48 15.19
N LEU A 102 8.32 1.79 15.93
CA LEU A 102 7.85 0.46 15.53
C LEU A 102 7.05 0.53 14.23
N ALA A 103 6.10 1.47 14.11
CA ALA A 103 5.34 1.66 12.88
C ALA A 103 6.24 2.06 11.71
N PHE A 104 7.21 2.94 11.93
CA PHE A 104 8.21 3.32 10.94
C PHE A 104 9.01 2.10 10.47
N SER A 105 9.53 1.28 11.39
CA SER A 105 10.26 0.05 11.05
C SER A 105 9.41 -0.93 10.25
N LEU A 106 8.13 -1.10 10.64
CA LEU A 106 7.21 -1.97 9.92
C LEU A 106 6.88 -1.44 8.52
N MET A 107 6.81 -0.12 8.34
CA MET A 107 6.62 0.49 7.02
C MET A 107 7.88 0.43 6.15
N LEU A 108 9.08 0.26 6.71
CA LEU A 108 10.31 0.04 5.95
C LEU A 108 10.48 -1.43 5.49
N ILE A 109 9.83 -2.39 6.13
CA ILE A 109 9.86 -3.81 5.71
C ILE A 109 8.68 -4.20 4.80
N ILE A 110 8.08 -3.22 4.11
CA ILE A 110 7.10 -3.49 3.06
C ILE A 110 7.72 -4.46 2.03
N PRO A 111 6.98 -5.47 1.53
CA PRO A 111 7.44 -6.33 0.45
C PRO A 111 7.97 -5.53 -0.75
N SER A 112 9.11 -5.94 -1.32
CA SER A 112 9.79 -5.18 -2.38
C SER A 112 8.89 -4.88 -3.59
N THR A 113 8.00 -5.81 -3.95
CA THR A 113 7.05 -5.62 -5.04
C THR A 113 6.03 -4.50 -4.75
N ILE A 114 5.50 -4.44 -3.52
CA ILE A 114 4.61 -3.35 -3.09
C ILE A 114 5.41 -2.05 -2.98
N TYR A 115 6.65 -2.10 -2.45
CA TYR A 115 7.51 -0.93 -2.34
C TYR A 115 7.82 -0.32 -3.71
N ALA A 116 8.19 -1.14 -4.69
CA ALA A 116 8.52 -0.71 -6.04
C ALA A 116 7.37 0.07 -6.70
N ASP A 117 6.15 -0.45 -6.60
CA ASP A 117 4.96 0.18 -7.19
C ASP A 117 4.44 1.40 -6.41
N THR A 118 4.95 1.63 -5.20
CA THR A 118 4.45 2.70 -4.32
C THR A 118 5.55 3.68 -3.94
N TYR A 119 6.42 3.34 -3.01
CA TYR A 119 7.52 4.21 -2.55
C TYR A 119 8.69 4.29 -3.52
N GLY A 120 8.83 3.31 -4.39
CA GLY A 120 9.88 3.23 -5.42
C GLY A 120 9.53 3.93 -6.75
N TRP A 121 8.42 4.69 -6.80
CA TRP A 121 7.92 5.33 -8.03
C TRP A 121 6.95 6.45 -7.69
N PHE A 122 7.15 7.68 -8.18
CA PHE A 122 6.36 8.84 -7.75
C PHE A 122 4.92 8.79 -8.24
N ALA A 123 4.65 8.43 -9.49
CA ALA A 123 3.28 8.32 -9.98
C ALA A 123 2.48 7.28 -9.17
N GLY A 124 3.10 6.12 -8.86
CA GLY A 124 2.51 5.15 -7.96
C GLY A 124 2.34 5.68 -6.53
N PHE A 125 3.33 6.38 -6.00
CA PHE A 125 3.26 6.96 -4.66
C PHE A 125 2.06 7.91 -4.50
N TYR A 126 1.86 8.83 -5.43
CA TYR A 126 0.76 9.79 -5.33
C TYR A 126 -0.61 9.14 -5.44
N ASN A 127 -0.73 8.06 -6.20
CA ASN A 127 -1.97 7.31 -6.29
C ASN A 127 -2.18 6.37 -5.08
N TYR A 128 -1.22 5.49 -4.78
CA TYR A 128 -1.39 4.45 -3.76
C TYR A 128 -1.17 4.94 -2.33
N ALA A 129 -0.09 5.71 -2.06
CA ALA A 129 0.20 6.15 -0.70
C ALA A 129 -0.76 7.25 -0.24
N THR A 130 -1.14 8.19 -1.13
CA THR A 130 -2.12 9.23 -0.80
C THR A 130 -3.49 8.63 -0.53
N SER A 131 -3.96 7.71 -1.39
CA SER A 131 -5.24 7.04 -1.17
C SER A 131 -5.23 6.16 0.08
N THR A 132 -4.09 5.53 0.43
CA THR A 132 -3.91 4.83 1.70
C THR A 132 -4.06 5.78 2.89
N LEU A 133 -3.40 6.93 2.87
CA LEU A 133 -3.53 7.95 3.93
C LEU A 133 -4.99 8.38 4.14
N ILE A 134 -5.70 8.63 3.05
CA ILE A 134 -7.12 9.03 3.08
C ILE A 134 -7.98 7.88 3.64
N SER A 135 -7.74 6.64 3.20
CA SER A 135 -8.42 5.44 3.70
C SER A 135 -8.27 5.29 5.21
N LEU A 136 -7.05 5.47 5.72
CA LEU A 136 -6.77 5.42 7.16
C LEU A 136 -7.52 6.53 7.92
N TYR A 137 -7.62 7.72 7.35
CA TYR A 137 -8.37 8.80 7.96
C TYR A 137 -9.87 8.51 8.02
N ILE A 138 -10.45 7.94 6.96
CA ILE A 138 -11.85 7.52 6.92
C ILE A 138 -12.11 6.43 7.97
N ILE A 139 -11.26 5.41 8.03
CA ILE A 139 -11.35 4.34 9.04
C ILE A 139 -11.24 4.92 10.46
N TYR A 140 -10.28 5.81 10.70
CA TYR A 140 -10.11 6.48 12.00
C TYR A 140 -11.36 7.25 12.41
N TYR A 141 -11.95 8.02 11.48
CA TYR A 141 -13.17 8.78 11.76
C TYR A 141 -14.34 7.86 12.10
N CYS A 142 -14.55 6.80 11.31
CA CYS A 142 -15.59 5.81 11.54
C CYS A 142 -15.43 5.10 12.90
N ILE A 143 -14.21 4.64 13.24
CA ILE A 143 -13.91 4.00 14.53
C ILE A 143 -14.22 4.96 15.68
N ASN A 144 -13.82 6.23 15.61
CA ASN A 144 -14.10 7.21 16.65
C ASN A 144 -15.60 7.53 16.78
N ALA A 145 -16.32 7.61 15.68
CA ALA A 145 -17.76 7.85 15.68
C ALA A 145 -18.55 6.68 16.28
N ILE A 146 -18.22 5.46 15.87
CA ILE A 146 -19.03 4.27 16.17
C ILE A 146 -18.64 3.65 17.53
N ILE A 147 -17.32 3.42 17.76
CA ILE A 147 -16.84 2.66 18.93
C ILE A 147 -16.60 3.58 20.11
N TYR A 148 -15.87 4.68 19.87
CA TYR A 148 -15.50 5.59 20.95
C TYR A 148 -16.54 6.67 21.22
N LYS A 149 -17.55 6.83 20.33
CA LYS A 149 -18.62 7.85 20.42
C LYS A 149 -18.08 9.25 20.71
N LYS A 150 -16.90 9.57 20.15
CA LYS A 150 -16.24 10.86 20.36
C LYS A 150 -16.90 11.93 19.50
N LYS A 151 -17.32 13.02 20.11
CA LYS A 151 -17.72 14.22 19.37
C LYS A 151 -16.49 14.80 18.68
N GLN A 152 -16.48 14.81 17.36
CA GLN A 152 -15.39 15.39 16.59
C GLN A 152 -15.58 16.91 16.45
N PRO A 153 -14.50 17.70 16.54
CA PRO A 153 -14.53 19.12 16.21
C PRO A 153 -15.05 19.37 14.80
N VAL A 154 -15.67 20.53 14.58
CA VAL A 154 -16.24 20.89 13.27
C VAL A 154 -15.18 20.83 12.17
N ALA A 155 -13.98 21.36 12.39
CA ALA A 155 -12.88 21.32 11.43
C ALA A 155 -12.51 19.89 10.99
N ILE A 156 -12.47 18.94 11.93
CA ILE A 156 -12.19 17.51 11.63
C ILE A 156 -13.35 16.90 10.81
N THR A 157 -14.59 17.28 11.11
CA THR A 157 -15.75 16.81 10.34
C THR A 157 -15.78 17.40 8.93
N VAL A 158 -15.45 18.68 8.76
CA VAL A 158 -15.32 19.31 7.45
C VAL A 158 -14.20 18.65 6.63
N LEU A 159 -13.04 18.46 7.23
CA LEU A 159 -11.93 17.73 6.59
C LEU A 159 -12.36 16.31 6.17
N PHE A 160 -13.14 15.63 7.00
CA PHE A 160 -13.67 14.30 6.67
C PHE A 160 -14.54 14.34 5.41
N TYR A 161 -15.46 15.30 5.27
CA TYR A 161 -16.28 15.44 4.07
C TYR A 161 -15.45 15.77 2.83
N VAL A 162 -14.48 16.69 2.98
CA VAL A 162 -13.53 17.02 1.90
C VAL A 162 -12.78 15.78 1.42
N LEU A 163 -12.25 14.99 2.36
CA LEU A 163 -11.52 13.76 2.02
C LEU A 163 -12.44 12.64 1.50
N CYS A 164 -13.71 12.58 1.94
CA CYS A 164 -14.70 11.66 1.37
C CYS A 164 -15.02 12.01 -0.10
N PHE A 165 -14.92 13.27 -0.52
CA PHE A 165 -15.12 13.67 -1.90
C PHE A 165 -13.85 13.50 -2.74
N PHE A 166 -12.78 14.23 -2.38
CA PHE A 166 -11.55 14.26 -3.17
C PHE A 166 -10.77 12.94 -3.13
N GLY A 167 -10.91 12.19 -2.04
CA GLY A 167 -10.30 10.87 -1.91
C GLY A 167 -10.81 9.84 -2.92
N GLN A 168 -11.98 10.09 -3.54
CA GLN A 168 -12.49 9.24 -4.61
C GLN A 168 -11.78 9.46 -5.96
N LEU A 169 -10.96 10.50 -6.09
CA LEU A 169 -10.36 10.90 -7.36
C LEU A 169 -8.86 10.54 -7.45
N PHE A 170 -8.44 9.50 -6.71
CA PHE A 170 -7.07 8.97 -6.73
C PHE A 170 -6.96 7.57 -7.35
N MET A 171 -7.73 6.58 -6.84
CA MET A 171 -7.62 5.18 -7.26
C MET A 171 -8.99 4.49 -7.27
N GLU A 172 -9.29 3.78 -8.34
CA GLU A 172 -10.60 3.15 -8.59
C GLU A 172 -11.01 2.15 -7.50
N ASN A 173 -10.11 1.23 -7.14
CA ASN A 173 -10.36 0.22 -6.11
C ASN A 173 -10.56 0.85 -4.73
N VAL A 174 -9.79 1.88 -4.40
CA VAL A 174 -9.90 2.58 -3.11
C VAL A 174 -11.18 3.41 -3.04
N THR A 175 -11.62 3.97 -4.15
CA THR A 175 -12.90 4.67 -4.29
C THR A 175 -14.06 3.77 -3.90
N LEU A 176 -14.13 2.56 -4.47
CA LEU A 176 -15.14 1.56 -4.10
C LEU A 176 -15.03 1.12 -2.65
N PHE A 177 -13.81 0.93 -2.15
CA PHE A 177 -13.54 0.58 -0.76
C PHE A 177 -14.06 1.66 0.21
N HIS A 178 -13.84 2.95 -0.07
CA HIS A 178 -14.36 4.04 0.75
C HIS A 178 -15.90 4.01 0.84
N CYS A 179 -16.59 3.82 -0.29
CA CYS A 179 -18.05 3.70 -0.30
C CYS A 179 -18.53 2.52 0.56
N LEU A 180 -17.88 1.36 0.44
CA LEU A 180 -18.23 0.17 1.23
C LEU A 180 -18.02 0.40 2.74
N ILE A 181 -16.90 0.99 3.14
CA ILE A 181 -16.64 1.25 4.56
C ILE A 181 -17.64 2.25 5.16
N LEU A 182 -17.98 3.31 4.42
CA LEU A 182 -18.89 4.34 4.88
C LEU A 182 -20.32 3.80 5.04
N ILE A 183 -20.80 3.02 4.08
CA ILE A 183 -22.13 2.42 4.18
C ILE A 183 -22.19 1.37 5.31
N LEU A 184 -21.18 0.53 5.48
CA LEU A 184 -21.13 -0.43 6.58
C LEU A 184 -21.03 0.25 7.93
N ALA A 185 -20.24 1.32 8.04
CA ALA A 185 -20.16 2.12 9.27
C ALA A 185 -21.53 2.73 9.62
N PHE A 186 -22.23 3.29 8.64
CA PHE A 186 -23.57 3.81 8.81
C PHE A 186 -24.56 2.74 9.24
N LEU A 187 -24.59 1.59 8.55
CA LEU A 187 -25.51 0.48 8.87
C LEU A 187 -25.23 -0.10 10.26
N TYR A 188 -23.97 -0.28 10.63
CA TYR A 188 -23.60 -0.74 11.98
C TYR A 188 -24.09 0.24 13.05
N ASP A 189 -23.82 1.54 12.88
CA ASP A 189 -24.26 2.55 13.86
C ASP A 189 -25.78 2.62 13.97
N PHE A 190 -26.49 2.55 12.85
CA PHE A 190 -27.96 2.51 12.81
C PHE A 190 -28.52 1.28 13.52
N THR A 191 -27.96 0.09 13.28
CA THR A 191 -28.43 -1.15 13.92
C THR A 191 -28.15 -1.17 15.41
N ALA A 192 -26.98 -0.66 15.82
CA ALA A 192 -26.55 -0.63 17.22
C ALA A 192 -27.27 0.43 18.05
N ASN A 193 -27.51 1.63 17.50
CA ASN A 193 -28.05 2.76 18.25
C ASN A 193 -29.53 3.07 17.92
N ARG A 194 -30.08 2.49 16.86
CA ARG A 194 -31.45 2.76 16.35
C ARG A 194 -31.72 4.22 16.03
N MET A 195 -30.65 5.00 15.77
CA MET A 195 -30.69 6.43 15.42
C MET A 195 -29.90 6.68 14.16
N LEU A 196 -30.41 7.59 13.31
CA LEU A 196 -29.72 7.96 12.07
C LEU A 196 -28.51 8.86 12.39
N ASN A 197 -27.34 8.40 12.01
CA ASN A 197 -26.12 9.21 12.04
C ASN A 197 -25.99 9.98 10.74
N TYR A 198 -26.57 11.18 10.69
CA TYR A 198 -26.56 12.03 9.51
C TYR A 198 -25.15 12.36 9.01
N LYS A 199 -24.14 12.38 9.88
CA LYS A 199 -22.75 12.65 9.46
C LYS A 199 -22.20 11.52 8.62
N LEU A 200 -22.41 10.26 9.01
CA LEU A 200 -22.00 9.09 8.23
C LEU A 200 -22.81 8.93 6.95
N LEU A 201 -24.13 9.16 7.02
CA LEU A 201 -24.98 9.14 5.82
C LEU A 201 -24.55 10.19 4.81
N PHE A 202 -24.32 11.42 5.25
CA PHE A 202 -23.91 12.51 4.39
C PHE A 202 -22.52 12.29 3.78
N SER A 203 -21.56 11.75 4.56
CA SER A 203 -20.25 11.37 4.03
C SER A 203 -20.32 10.28 2.97
N PHE A 204 -21.21 9.28 3.15
CA PHE A 204 -21.47 8.28 2.12
C PHE A 204 -22.04 8.89 0.83
N MET A 205 -23.00 9.82 0.95
CA MET A 205 -23.55 10.52 -0.22
C MET A 205 -22.47 11.34 -0.95
N ILE A 206 -21.65 12.08 -0.22
CA ILE A 206 -20.53 12.85 -0.77
C ILE A 206 -19.52 11.95 -1.49
N ALA A 207 -19.16 10.82 -0.88
CA ALA A 207 -18.25 9.84 -1.48
C ALA A 207 -18.85 9.30 -2.80
N ASN A 208 -20.14 8.97 -2.83
CA ASN A 208 -20.79 8.53 -4.07
C ASN A 208 -20.76 9.58 -5.18
N ILE A 209 -20.90 10.88 -4.87
CA ILE A 209 -20.75 11.96 -5.86
C ILE A 209 -19.33 11.92 -6.46
N GLY A 210 -18.29 11.85 -5.64
CA GLY A 210 -16.91 11.72 -6.11
C GLY A 210 -16.69 10.46 -6.96
N THR A 211 -17.28 9.33 -6.53
CA THR A 211 -17.26 8.06 -7.27
C THR A 211 -17.90 8.19 -8.66
N ILE A 212 -19.06 8.80 -8.73
CA ILE A 212 -19.75 9.07 -10.02
C ILE A 212 -18.85 9.92 -10.92
N ILE A 213 -18.24 10.97 -10.38
CA ILE A 213 -17.32 11.83 -11.15
C ILE A 213 -16.16 11.02 -11.70
N MET A 214 -15.50 10.19 -10.86
CA MET A 214 -14.40 9.34 -11.29
C MET A 214 -14.79 8.41 -12.44
N PHE A 215 -15.84 7.61 -12.23
CA PHE A 215 -16.28 6.61 -13.22
C PHE A 215 -17.05 7.19 -14.42
N SER A 216 -17.38 8.48 -14.40
CA SER A 216 -17.93 9.19 -15.55
C SER A 216 -16.90 9.53 -16.62
N ASN A 217 -15.60 9.27 -16.36
CA ASN A 217 -14.57 9.48 -17.37
C ASN A 217 -14.83 8.59 -18.60
N PRO A 218 -14.79 9.15 -19.82
CA PRO A 218 -15.09 8.41 -21.07
C PRO A 218 -14.27 7.13 -21.27
N ASN A 219 -13.05 7.08 -20.76
CA ASN A 219 -12.20 5.90 -20.91
C ASN A 219 -12.72 4.67 -20.16
N TYR A 220 -13.34 4.83 -19.00
CA TYR A 220 -13.96 3.67 -18.31
C TYR A 220 -15.14 3.11 -19.10
N ARG A 221 -15.89 3.97 -19.79
CA ARG A 221 -16.96 3.53 -20.68
C ARG A 221 -16.41 2.74 -21.88
N LYS A 222 -15.32 3.22 -22.50
CA LYS A 222 -14.64 2.49 -23.58
C LYS A 222 -14.13 1.12 -23.13
N ILE A 223 -13.52 1.05 -21.95
CA ILE A 223 -13.02 -0.22 -21.38
C ILE A 223 -14.15 -1.24 -21.21
N LEU A 224 -15.33 -0.79 -20.77
CA LEU A 224 -16.49 -1.67 -20.52
C LEU A 224 -17.17 -2.17 -21.80
N PHE A 225 -17.25 -1.34 -22.84
CA PHE A 225 -18.07 -1.60 -24.02
C PHE A 225 -17.29 -1.82 -25.32
N GLU A 226 -16.09 -1.28 -25.46
CA GLU A 226 -15.35 -1.28 -26.73
C GLU A 226 -14.02 -2.07 -26.62
N GLY A 227 -13.55 -2.40 -25.41
CA GLY A 227 -12.20 -2.90 -25.14
C GLY A 227 -11.15 -1.82 -25.34
N SER A 228 -10.12 -1.77 -24.53
CA SER A 228 -9.00 -0.83 -24.71
C SER A 228 -7.67 -1.57 -24.67
N GLU A 229 -6.64 -1.04 -25.36
CA GLU A 229 -5.28 -1.58 -25.30
C GLU A 229 -4.70 -1.45 -23.87
N TYR A 230 -5.18 -0.51 -23.07
CA TYR A 230 -4.68 -0.21 -21.72
C TYR A 230 -5.26 -1.14 -20.64
N GLN A 231 -6.50 -1.61 -20.81
CA GLN A 231 -7.16 -2.54 -19.89
C GLN A 231 -8.02 -3.51 -20.71
N GLN A 232 -7.42 -4.61 -21.16
CA GLN A 232 -8.17 -5.65 -21.85
C GLN A 232 -8.97 -6.47 -20.82
N VAL A 233 -10.28 -6.32 -20.84
CA VAL A 233 -11.16 -7.42 -20.49
C VAL A 233 -11.01 -8.42 -21.63
N SER A 234 -10.04 -9.34 -21.55
CA SER A 234 -9.77 -10.30 -22.62
C SER A 234 -11.05 -11.06 -22.93
N ASN A 235 -11.54 -10.92 -24.16
CA ASN A 235 -12.81 -11.51 -24.62
C ASN A 235 -12.81 -13.04 -24.67
N ASN A 236 -11.69 -13.72 -24.37
CA ASN A 236 -11.55 -15.17 -24.50
C ASN A 236 -11.78 -15.96 -23.21
N GLN A 237 -11.89 -15.31 -22.05
CA GLN A 237 -12.24 -15.97 -20.79
C GLN A 237 -13.54 -15.39 -20.26
N GLY A 238 -14.51 -16.24 -19.90
CA GLY A 238 -15.75 -15.79 -19.30
C GLY A 238 -15.52 -15.02 -17.99
N ILE A 239 -16.39 -14.06 -17.67
CA ILE A 239 -16.31 -13.24 -16.44
C ILE A 239 -16.14 -14.12 -15.18
N PHE A 240 -16.80 -15.28 -15.15
CA PHE A 240 -16.70 -16.24 -14.04
C PHE A 240 -15.31 -16.85 -13.88
N SER A 241 -14.61 -17.17 -14.99
CA SER A 241 -13.26 -17.73 -14.89
C SER A 241 -12.25 -16.71 -14.39
N LYS A 242 -12.36 -15.45 -14.81
CA LYS A 242 -11.54 -14.35 -14.26
C LYS A 242 -11.81 -14.12 -12.78
N PHE A 243 -13.08 -14.08 -12.38
CA PHE A 243 -13.47 -13.95 -10.99
C PHE A 243 -12.90 -15.11 -10.15
N ALA A 244 -12.98 -16.35 -10.65
CA ALA A 244 -12.41 -17.51 -9.99
C ALA A 244 -10.88 -17.41 -9.87
N GLU A 245 -10.17 -17.01 -10.93
CA GLU A 245 -8.73 -16.79 -10.93
C GLU A 245 -8.32 -15.70 -9.93
N MET A 246 -9.01 -14.57 -9.90
CA MET A 246 -8.74 -13.49 -8.95
C MET A 246 -8.88 -13.96 -7.51
N ILE A 247 -9.95 -14.66 -7.16
CA ILE A 247 -10.19 -15.15 -5.80
C ILE A 247 -9.21 -16.25 -5.41
N SER A 248 -8.80 -17.09 -6.36
CA SER A 248 -7.97 -18.26 -6.06
C SER A 248 -6.47 -18.01 -6.13
N THR A 249 -6.03 -16.98 -6.85
CA THR A 249 -4.60 -16.70 -7.08
C THR A 249 -4.21 -15.28 -6.70
N SER A 250 -4.80 -14.26 -7.35
CA SER A 250 -4.34 -12.87 -7.22
C SER A 250 -4.59 -12.30 -5.82
N LEU A 251 -5.78 -12.50 -5.25
CA LEU A 251 -6.10 -12.02 -3.90
C LEU A 251 -5.35 -12.80 -2.81
N PRO A 252 -5.28 -14.15 -2.80
CA PRO A 252 -4.41 -14.89 -1.89
C PRO A 252 -2.96 -14.43 -1.96
N TYR A 253 -2.41 -14.20 -3.15
CA TYR A 253 -1.06 -13.70 -3.31
C TYR A 253 -0.90 -12.31 -2.68
N GLY A 254 -1.69 -11.33 -3.09
CA GLY A 254 -1.52 -9.94 -2.67
C GLY A 254 -1.86 -9.68 -1.19
N VAL A 255 -2.90 -10.35 -0.66
CA VAL A 255 -3.34 -10.16 0.73
C VAL A 255 -2.51 -10.98 1.73
N ILE A 256 -2.07 -12.19 1.33
CA ILE A 256 -1.48 -13.17 2.26
C ILE A 256 -0.05 -13.51 1.91
N PHE A 257 0.21 -14.08 0.73
CA PHE A 257 1.51 -14.66 0.45
C PHE A 257 2.62 -13.65 0.21
N SER A 258 2.34 -12.50 -0.41
CA SER A 258 3.31 -11.40 -0.55
C SER A 258 3.63 -10.74 0.80
N GLN A 259 2.72 -10.85 1.79
CA GLN A 259 2.82 -10.22 3.11
C GLN A 259 3.05 -11.23 4.24
N VAL A 260 3.53 -12.42 3.91
CA VAL A 260 3.60 -13.56 4.80
C VAL A 260 4.39 -13.30 6.09
N ILE A 261 5.44 -12.48 6.04
CA ILE A 261 6.29 -12.17 7.21
C ILE A 261 5.47 -11.47 8.31
N ILE A 262 4.71 -10.44 7.96
CA ILE A 262 3.88 -9.73 8.94
C ILE A 262 2.77 -10.64 9.49
N LEU A 263 2.21 -11.52 8.65
CA LEU A 263 1.18 -12.48 9.06
C LEU A 263 1.75 -13.57 9.98
N TYR A 264 3.01 -13.98 9.81
CA TYR A 264 3.68 -14.89 10.76
C TYR A 264 3.81 -14.25 12.14
N ILE A 265 4.19 -12.97 12.18
CA ILE A 265 4.32 -12.25 13.46
C ILE A 265 2.92 -12.08 14.09
N ILE A 266 1.90 -11.75 13.33
CA ILE A 266 0.50 -11.67 13.80
C ILE A 266 0.06 -13.03 14.37
N SER A 267 0.32 -14.13 13.66
CA SER A 267 -0.01 -15.48 14.10
C SER A 267 0.68 -15.82 15.42
N ALA A 268 1.99 -15.55 15.51
CA ALA A 268 2.76 -15.78 16.73
C ALA A 268 2.23 -14.97 17.93
N MET A 269 1.85 -13.70 17.71
CA MET A 269 1.25 -12.87 18.75
C MET A 269 -0.10 -13.41 19.22
N ILE A 270 -0.98 -13.81 18.29
CA ILE A 270 -2.28 -14.39 18.64
C ILE A 270 -2.10 -15.72 19.37
N ILE A 271 -1.24 -16.61 18.91
CA ILE A 271 -0.93 -17.88 19.60
C ILE A 271 -0.48 -17.60 21.04
N TYR A 272 0.46 -16.66 21.22
CA TYR A 272 0.93 -16.29 22.54
C TYR A 272 -0.20 -15.79 23.46
N LEU A 273 -1.09 -14.94 22.96
CA LEU A 273 -2.24 -14.40 23.69
C LEU A 273 -3.28 -15.48 23.98
N LEU A 274 -3.55 -16.40 23.05
CA LEU A 274 -4.48 -17.53 23.22
C LEU A 274 -4.03 -18.44 24.38
N LEU A 275 -2.74 -18.76 24.46
CA LEU A 275 -2.19 -19.61 25.54
C LEU A 275 -2.36 -19.00 26.95
N ARG A 276 -2.73 -17.72 27.04
CA ARG A 276 -3.01 -16.97 28.27
C ARG A 276 -4.48 -16.60 28.47
N SER A 277 -5.30 -16.89 27.47
CA SER A 277 -6.71 -16.55 27.52
C SER A 277 -7.54 -17.61 28.23
N GLU A 278 -8.25 -17.25 29.29
CA GLU A 278 -9.19 -18.14 29.97
C GLU A 278 -10.25 -18.70 29.01
N ARG A 279 -10.81 -17.84 28.13
CA ARG A 279 -11.78 -18.28 27.12
C ARG A 279 -11.27 -19.41 26.24
N TYR A 280 -9.99 -19.38 25.85
CA TYR A 280 -9.36 -20.42 25.07
C TYR A 280 -9.07 -21.68 25.92
N LEU A 281 -8.61 -21.50 27.16
CA LEU A 281 -8.29 -22.61 28.08
C LEU A 281 -9.53 -23.40 28.54
N HIS A 282 -10.72 -22.80 28.51
CA HIS A 282 -11.99 -23.50 28.80
C HIS A 282 -12.55 -24.30 27.60
N LEU A 283 -11.97 -24.16 26.40
CA LEU A 283 -12.39 -24.97 25.25
C LEU A 283 -11.93 -26.43 25.39
N THR A 284 -12.67 -27.35 24.76
CA THR A 284 -12.26 -28.75 24.63
C THR A 284 -10.92 -28.86 23.88
N LEU A 285 -10.16 -29.91 24.16
CA LEU A 285 -8.85 -30.15 23.54
C LEU A 285 -8.92 -30.13 21.98
N LEU A 286 -9.98 -30.74 21.42
CA LEU A 286 -10.20 -30.76 19.98
C LEU A 286 -10.37 -29.34 19.40
N LYS A 287 -11.22 -28.50 20.01
CA LYS A 287 -11.41 -27.11 19.57
C LYS A 287 -10.13 -26.29 19.65
N ARG A 288 -9.34 -26.45 20.73
CA ARG A 288 -8.02 -25.79 20.85
C ARG A 288 -7.07 -26.20 19.74
N ARG A 289 -6.99 -27.51 19.43
CA ARG A 289 -6.12 -28.01 18.34
C ARG A 289 -6.56 -27.44 16.99
N ILE A 290 -7.85 -27.45 16.65
CA ILE A 290 -8.36 -26.89 15.42
C ILE A 290 -7.95 -25.43 15.26
N ILE A 291 -8.11 -24.59 16.27
CA ILE A 291 -7.76 -23.17 16.23
C ILE A 291 -6.24 -23.01 16.03
N MET A 292 -5.42 -23.76 16.76
CA MET A 292 -3.97 -23.69 16.64
C MET A 292 -3.47 -24.12 15.26
N ILE A 293 -4.04 -25.17 14.69
CA ILE A 293 -3.71 -25.65 13.34
C ILE A 293 -3.98 -24.53 12.33
N GLY A 294 -5.06 -23.75 12.46
CA GLY A 294 -5.37 -22.65 11.56
C GLY A 294 -4.26 -21.58 11.49
N PHE A 295 -3.56 -21.31 12.59
CA PHE A 295 -2.42 -20.39 12.61
C PHE A 295 -1.11 -21.02 12.12
N ILE A 296 -0.96 -22.34 12.26
CA ILE A 296 0.26 -23.07 11.85
C ILE A 296 0.19 -23.49 10.38
N THR A 297 -1.00 -23.71 9.85
CA THR A 297 -1.20 -24.18 8.47
C THR A 297 -0.61 -23.19 7.44
N LEU A 298 -0.82 -21.88 7.61
CA LEU A 298 -0.31 -20.89 6.67
C LEU A 298 1.22 -20.90 6.57
N PRO A 299 2.01 -20.83 7.68
CA PRO A 299 3.46 -20.97 7.64
C PRO A 299 3.94 -22.28 6.97
N ILE A 300 3.35 -23.39 7.33
CA ILE A 300 3.73 -24.70 6.77
C ILE A 300 3.41 -24.76 5.28
N TYR A 301 2.21 -24.34 4.87
CA TYR A 301 1.80 -24.33 3.48
C TYR A 301 2.71 -23.45 2.63
N TYR A 302 3.01 -22.24 3.08
CA TYR A 302 3.87 -21.31 2.35
C TYR A 302 5.30 -21.83 2.18
N LEU A 303 5.91 -22.31 3.26
CA LEU A 303 7.32 -22.74 3.26
C LEU A 303 7.54 -24.08 2.52
N LEU A 304 6.63 -25.05 2.70
CA LEU A 304 6.85 -26.39 2.19
C LEU A 304 6.17 -26.65 0.83
N PHE A 305 5.08 -25.95 0.53
CA PHE A 305 4.28 -26.27 -0.65
C PHE A 305 4.17 -25.11 -1.63
N TYR A 306 3.78 -23.91 -1.20
CA TYR A 306 3.50 -22.79 -2.10
C TYR A 306 4.71 -22.39 -2.94
N ASN A 307 5.88 -22.27 -2.35
CA ASN A 307 7.13 -21.97 -3.06
C ASN A 307 7.51 -23.07 -4.05
N GLN A 308 7.26 -24.34 -3.70
CA GLN A 308 7.52 -25.47 -4.58
C GLN A 308 6.57 -25.50 -5.79
N PHE A 309 5.29 -25.14 -5.59
CA PHE A 309 4.33 -25.00 -6.67
C PHE A 309 4.72 -23.90 -7.65
N LEU A 310 5.18 -22.76 -7.16
CA LEU A 310 5.66 -21.66 -8.02
C LEU A 310 6.88 -22.06 -8.85
N LEU A 311 7.78 -22.88 -8.29
CA LEU A 311 8.99 -23.35 -8.98
C LEU A 311 8.71 -24.48 -9.98
N ASN A 312 7.66 -25.26 -9.77
CA ASN A 312 7.32 -26.41 -10.60
C ASN A 312 6.28 -26.05 -11.68
N LYS A 313 6.74 -25.82 -12.90
CA LYS A 313 5.89 -25.46 -14.07
C LYS A 313 4.84 -26.51 -14.43
N ASN A 314 4.97 -27.75 -13.97
CA ASN A 314 4.06 -28.87 -14.28
C ASN A 314 2.95 -29.05 -13.23
N THR A 315 2.85 -28.18 -12.23
CA THR A 315 1.82 -28.29 -11.20
C THR A 315 0.44 -27.89 -11.76
N ASP A 316 -0.60 -28.66 -11.43
CA ASP A 316 -1.97 -28.35 -11.78
C ASP A 316 -2.42 -27.04 -11.09
N ILE A 317 -2.58 -26.00 -11.90
CA ILE A 317 -2.98 -24.67 -11.43
C ILE A 317 -4.34 -24.72 -10.70
N GLY A 318 -5.27 -25.55 -11.16
CA GLY A 318 -6.59 -25.72 -10.53
C GLY A 318 -6.50 -26.27 -9.12
N LEU A 319 -5.67 -27.27 -8.90
CA LEU A 319 -5.43 -27.84 -7.56
C LEU A 319 -4.79 -26.79 -6.61
N VAL A 320 -3.76 -26.08 -7.08
CA VAL A 320 -3.09 -25.05 -6.28
C VAL A 320 -4.07 -23.94 -5.90
N SER A 321 -4.88 -23.47 -6.85
CA SER A 321 -5.91 -22.46 -6.62
C SER A 321 -6.93 -22.90 -5.57
N PHE A 322 -7.41 -24.14 -5.64
CA PHE A 322 -8.35 -24.70 -4.65
C PHE A 322 -7.72 -24.76 -3.26
N VAL A 323 -6.49 -25.24 -3.13
CA VAL A 323 -5.78 -25.32 -1.84
C VAL A 323 -5.52 -23.92 -1.29
N ASN A 324 -5.15 -22.93 -2.13
CA ASN A 324 -4.99 -21.54 -1.71
C ASN A 324 -6.27 -21.00 -1.05
N ILE A 325 -7.43 -21.20 -1.67
CA ILE A 325 -8.72 -20.73 -1.08
C ILE A 325 -8.95 -21.35 0.28
N ILE A 326 -8.74 -22.67 0.42
CA ILE A 326 -8.95 -23.39 1.69
C ILE A 326 -7.99 -22.86 2.77
N VAL A 327 -6.70 -22.80 2.48
CA VAL A 327 -5.68 -22.36 3.44
C VAL A 327 -5.91 -20.91 3.86
N CYS A 328 -6.14 -20.01 2.90
CA CYS A 328 -6.38 -18.60 3.17
C CYS A 328 -7.69 -18.37 3.92
N GLY A 329 -8.76 -19.07 3.53
CA GLY A 329 -10.06 -19.01 4.20
C GLY A 329 -10.00 -19.54 5.63
N TYR A 330 -9.32 -20.66 5.85
CA TYR A 330 -9.12 -21.22 7.20
C TYR A 330 -8.28 -20.31 8.08
N PHE A 331 -7.22 -19.72 7.54
CA PHE A 331 -6.42 -18.73 8.25
C PHE A 331 -7.24 -17.48 8.62
N ALA A 332 -8.01 -16.92 7.67
CA ALA A 332 -8.86 -15.77 7.93
C ALA A 332 -9.89 -16.04 9.03
N LEU A 333 -10.58 -17.20 8.98
CA LEU A 333 -11.49 -17.62 10.05
C LEU A 333 -10.80 -17.77 11.40
N SER A 334 -9.57 -18.32 11.40
CA SER A 334 -8.76 -18.46 12.61
C SER A 334 -8.37 -17.10 13.21
N LEU A 335 -8.13 -16.07 12.39
CA LEU A 335 -7.90 -14.70 12.86
C LEU A 335 -9.13 -14.16 13.60
N PHE A 336 -10.34 -14.29 13.03
CA PHE A 336 -11.59 -13.84 13.69
C PHE A 336 -11.81 -14.57 15.01
N VAL A 337 -11.72 -15.89 15.02
CA VAL A 337 -11.90 -16.71 16.22
C VAL A 337 -10.80 -16.44 17.26
N GLY A 338 -9.55 -16.33 16.82
CA GLY A 338 -8.41 -16.02 17.69
C GLY A 338 -8.59 -14.69 18.42
N ILE A 339 -8.95 -13.62 17.69
CA ILE A 339 -9.23 -12.30 18.27
C ILE A 339 -10.39 -12.38 19.28
N TYR A 340 -11.48 -13.10 18.96
CA TYR A 340 -12.59 -13.30 19.89
C TYR A 340 -12.13 -13.91 21.21
N LEU A 341 -11.29 -14.91 21.14
CA LEU A 341 -10.84 -15.66 22.29
C LEU A 341 -9.78 -14.92 23.12
N CYS A 342 -8.83 -14.23 22.47
CA CYS A 342 -7.69 -13.64 23.19
C CYS A 342 -7.87 -12.17 23.59
N ILE A 343 -8.78 -11.43 22.95
CA ILE A 343 -9.00 -10.01 23.26
C ILE A 343 -10.27 -9.86 24.12
N THR A 344 -10.11 -9.39 25.34
CA THR A 344 -11.22 -9.21 26.30
C THR A 344 -11.84 -7.83 26.23
N ASP A 345 -11.06 -6.79 25.90
CA ASP A 345 -11.59 -5.43 25.74
C ASP A 345 -12.43 -5.33 24.47
N GLN A 346 -13.74 -5.11 24.66
CA GLN A 346 -14.72 -5.08 23.57
C GLN A 346 -14.40 -4.01 22.52
N LYS A 347 -13.90 -2.83 22.92
CA LYS A 347 -13.56 -1.77 21.96
C LYS A 347 -12.39 -2.17 21.07
N THR A 348 -11.35 -2.73 21.65
CA THR A 348 -10.19 -3.26 20.91
C THR A 348 -10.62 -4.41 19.99
N GLN A 349 -11.46 -5.32 20.48
CA GLN A 349 -11.98 -6.46 19.70
C GLN A 349 -12.76 -5.98 18.47
N ILE A 350 -13.72 -5.04 18.64
CA ILE A 350 -14.49 -4.48 17.51
C ILE A 350 -13.58 -3.72 16.56
N THR A 351 -12.60 -2.97 17.07
CA THR A 351 -11.60 -2.27 16.21
C THR A 351 -10.86 -3.26 15.34
N LEU A 352 -10.37 -4.39 15.89
CA LEU A 352 -9.69 -5.43 15.12
C LEU A 352 -10.60 -6.07 14.06
N TYR A 353 -11.89 -6.29 14.39
CA TYR A 353 -12.84 -6.80 13.40
C TYR A 353 -13.11 -5.81 12.27
N ILE A 354 -13.24 -4.52 12.56
CA ILE A 354 -13.36 -3.48 11.52
C ILE A 354 -12.13 -3.52 10.60
N LEU A 355 -10.93 -3.66 11.15
CA LEU A 355 -9.70 -3.73 10.36
C LEU A 355 -9.64 -4.99 9.48
N LEU A 356 -10.01 -6.17 10.02
CA LEU A 356 -10.09 -7.41 9.22
C LEU A 356 -11.14 -7.31 8.11
N ILE A 357 -12.32 -6.78 8.41
CA ILE A 357 -13.37 -6.54 7.40
C ILE A 357 -12.87 -5.53 6.36
N SER A 358 -12.16 -4.48 6.79
CA SER A 358 -11.57 -3.51 5.86
C SER A 358 -10.55 -4.14 4.90
N ILE A 359 -9.73 -5.09 5.36
CA ILE A 359 -8.82 -5.86 4.51
C ILE A 359 -9.60 -6.65 3.45
N LEU A 360 -10.64 -7.37 3.87
CA LEU A 360 -11.48 -8.14 2.94
C LEU A 360 -12.16 -7.23 1.91
N MET A 361 -12.69 -6.08 2.34
CA MET A 361 -13.34 -5.12 1.44
C MET A 361 -12.36 -4.49 0.46
N ALA A 362 -11.18 -4.06 0.91
CA ALA A 362 -10.15 -3.51 0.05
C ALA A 362 -9.69 -4.53 -1.00
N ALA A 363 -9.57 -5.80 -0.62
CA ALA A 363 -9.25 -6.88 -1.53
C ALA A 363 -10.40 -7.17 -2.54
N MET A 364 -11.64 -7.21 -2.07
CA MET A 364 -12.80 -7.52 -2.92
C MET A 364 -13.06 -6.46 -4.00
N THR A 365 -12.73 -5.20 -3.76
CA THR A 365 -12.87 -4.16 -4.79
C THR A 365 -11.93 -4.35 -5.98
N LEU A 366 -10.81 -5.05 -5.79
CA LEU A 366 -9.87 -5.39 -6.85
C LEU A 366 -10.44 -6.44 -7.84
N VAL A 367 -11.50 -7.15 -7.47
CA VAL A 367 -12.19 -8.07 -8.39
C VAL A 367 -12.86 -7.31 -9.55
N ILE A 368 -13.24 -6.06 -9.31
CA ILE A 368 -13.92 -5.21 -10.30
C ILE A 368 -12.91 -4.40 -11.12
N VAL A 369 -11.75 -4.07 -10.53
CA VAL A 369 -10.74 -3.18 -11.11
C VAL A 369 -9.52 -3.97 -11.55
N THR A 370 -9.17 -3.90 -12.83
CA THR A 370 -8.01 -4.58 -13.43
C THR A 370 -7.13 -3.58 -14.18
N PRO A 371 -5.80 -3.77 -14.27
CA PRO A 371 -5.01 -4.89 -13.72
C PRO A 371 -4.83 -4.82 -12.20
N ILE A 372 -4.57 -5.97 -11.57
CA ILE A 372 -4.19 -6.03 -10.16
C ILE A 372 -2.66 -5.96 -10.07
N GLU A 373 -2.16 -4.86 -9.56
CA GLU A 373 -0.73 -4.63 -9.33
C GLU A 373 -0.39 -4.71 -7.84
N PRO A 374 0.87 -5.03 -7.48
CA PRO A 374 1.30 -5.09 -6.08
C PRO A 374 1.00 -3.82 -5.28
N GLY A 375 1.11 -2.64 -5.89
CA GLY A 375 0.82 -1.35 -5.27
C GLY A 375 -0.60 -1.22 -4.72
N ASN A 376 -1.58 -1.92 -5.31
CA ASN A 376 -2.97 -1.97 -4.84
C ASN A 376 -3.11 -2.52 -3.41
N PHE A 377 -2.13 -3.28 -2.92
CA PHE A 377 -2.15 -3.91 -1.60
C PHE A 377 -1.47 -3.07 -0.51
N LEU A 378 -1.04 -1.84 -0.77
CA LEU A 378 -0.43 -0.97 0.24
C LEU A 378 -1.39 -0.69 1.40
N VAL A 379 -2.67 -0.43 1.11
CA VAL A 379 -3.69 -0.23 2.16
C VAL A 379 -3.88 -1.49 3.00
N VAL A 380 -3.90 -2.66 2.37
CA VAL A 380 -3.99 -3.96 3.05
C VAL A 380 -2.79 -4.19 3.97
N TYR A 381 -1.56 -3.97 3.46
CA TYR A 381 -0.34 -4.07 4.26
C TYR A 381 -0.38 -3.14 5.48
N THR A 382 -0.79 -1.90 5.27
CA THR A 382 -0.88 -0.90 6.35
C THR A 382 -1.91 -1.32 7.42
N LEU A 383 -3.02 -1.94 7.02
CA LEU A 383 -4.01 -2.49 7.95
C LEU A 383 -3.45 -3.67 8.75
N HIS A 384 -2.64 -4.55 8.15
CA HIS A 384 -1.90 -5.59 8.88
C HIS A 384 -0.92 -5.00 9.89
N VAL A 385 -0.20 -3.93 9.54
CA VAL A 385 0.67 -3.20 10.48
C VAL A 385 -0.13 -2.68 11.68
N ILE A 386 -1.31 -2.10 11.46
CA ILE A 386 -2.18 -1.61 12.54
C ILE A 386 -2.62 -2.75 13.44
N ILE A 387 -3.08 -3.87 12.87
CA ILE A 387 -3.46 -5.07 13.63
C ILE A 387 -2.29 -5.56 14.47
N LEU A 388 -1.10 -5.68 13.89
CA LEU A 388 0.10 -6.12 14.60
C LEU A 388 0.44 -5.19 15.77
N ILE A 389 0.40 -3.88 15.59
CA ILE A 389 0.68 -2.92 16.66
C ILE A 389 -0.34 -3.04 17.80
N ILE A 390 -1.64 -3.23 17.50
CA ILE A 390 -2.66 -3.47 18.52
C ILE A 390 -2.36 -4.77 19.28
N LEU A 391 -1.99 -5.85 18.60
CA LEU A 391 -1.63 -7.11 19.24
C LEU A 391 -0.36 -6.99 20.10
N ILE A 392 0.65 -6.24 19.65
CA ILE A 392 1.85 -5.94 20.45
C ILE A 392 1.49 -5.12 21.70
N LYS A 393 0.53 -4.19 21.60
CA LYS A 393 0.02 -3.45 22.78
C LYS A 393 -0.64 -4.41 23.77
N GLU A 394 -1.45 -5.36 23.32
CA GLU A 394 -2.04 -6.38 24.16
C GLU A 394 -0.99 -7.34 24.77
N PHE A 395 -0.02 -7.77 23.98
CA PHE A 395 1.13 -8.58 24.42
C PHE A 395 1.91 -7.91 25.56
N ARG A 396 2.11 -6.58 25.48
CA ARG A 396 2.84 -5.83 26.49
C ARG A 396 2.16 -5.80 27.87
N LYS A 397 0.92 -6.18 27.99
CA LYS A 397 0.26 -6.39 29.30
C LYS A 397 0.88 -7.57 30.07
N TYR A 398 1.51 -8.51 29.36
CA TYR A 398 2.11 -9.74 29.93
C TYR A 398 3.62 -9.73 29.93
N LYS A 399 4.26 -9.06 28.95
CA LYS A 399 5.71 -9.04 28.81
C LYS A 399 6.19 -7.68 28.29
N THR A 400 7.19 -7.11 28.95
CA THR A 400 7.81 -5.85 28.53
C THR A 400 8.71 -6.08 27.30
N ILE A 401 8.62 -5.16 26.32
CA ILE A 401 9.57 -5.11 25.20
C ILE A 401 10.50 -3.93 25.49
N ASP A 402 11.81 -4.19 25.49
CA ASP A 402 12.79 -3.14 25.71
C ASP A 402 12.84 -2.19 24.50
N ILE A 403 12.65 -0.91 24.78
CA ILE A 403 12.62 0.16 23.76
C ILE A 403 13.92 0.24 22.98
N LYS A 404 15.05 -0.15 23.56
CA LYS A 404 16.36 -0.10 22.87
C LYS A 404 16.39 -0.95 21.60
N TYR A 405 15.74 -2.11 21.60
CA TYR A 405 15.68 -2.97 20.41
C TYR A 405 14.85 -2.32 19.30
N ILE A 406 13.70 -1.73 19.64
CA ILE A 406 12.86 -1.00 18.67
C ILE A 406 13.64 0.17 18.04
N LYS A 407 14.35 0.95 18.88
CA LYS A 407 15.19 2.06 18.40
C LYS A 407 16.34 1.56 17.51
N GLY A 408 17.05 0.51 17.94
CA GLY A 408 18.14 -0.07 17.17
C GLY A 408 17.67 -0.54 15.80
N THR A 409 16.58 -1.30 15.75
CA THR A 409 15.98 -1.78 14.48
C THR A 409 15.58 -0.61 13.57
N ALA A 410 14.93 0.41 14.10
CA ALA A 410 14.51 1.59 13.31
C ALA A 410 15.71 2.33 12.71
N ILE A 411 16.78 2.52 13.48
CA ILE A 411 18.02 3.17 13.01
C ILE A 411 18.71 2.32 11.95
N VAL A 412 18.88 1.01 12.20
CA VAL A 412 19.53 0.10 11.23
C VAL A 412 18.76 0.09 9.90
N LEU A 413 17.44 -0.09 9.94
CA LEU A 413 16.63 -0.08 8.73
C LEU A 413 16.72 1.27 7.99
N ALA A 414 16.63 2.38 8.72
CA ALA A 414 16.78 3.71 8.12
C ALA A 414 18.16 3.88 7.43
N MET A 415 19.24 3.44 8.09
CA MET A 415 20.58 3.52 7.49
C MET A 415 20.71 2.62 6.26
N VAL A 416 20.17 1.40 6.29
CA VAL A 416 20.18 0.50 5.14
C VAL A 416 19.46 1.14 3.94
N TYR A 417 18.27 1.70 4.14
CA TYR A 417 17.53 2.36 3.05
C TYR A 417 18.27 3.61 2.54
N LEU A 418 18.75 4.47 3.43
CA LEU A 418 19.51 5.66 3.02
C LEU A 418 20.77 5.28 2.24
N SER A 419 21.52 4.27 2.70
CA SER A 419 22.72 3.81 2.01
C SER A 419 22.42 3.22 0.64
N ALA A 420 21.40 2.35 0.56
CA ALA A 420 21.00 1.71 -0.69
C ALA A 420 20.52 2.75 -1.73
N PHE A 421 19.63 3.66 -1.34
CA PHE A 421 19.12 4.65 -2.28
C PHE A 421 20.11 5.79 -2.56
N SER A 422 21.05 6.11 -1.65
CA SER A 422 22.19 6.99 -1.97
C SER A 422 23.07 6.35 -3.03
N TYR A 423 23.29 5.04 -2.96
CA TYR A 423 24.03 4.31 -3.96
C TYR A 423 23.29 4.27 -5.32
N VAL A 424 21.96 4.00 -5.30
CA VAL A 424 21.13 4.09 -6.52
C VAL A 424 21.24 5.48 -7.17
N HIS A 425 21.12 6.54 -6.37
CA HIS A 425 21.22 7.92 -6.86
C HIS A 425 22.58 8.21 -7.52
N PHE A 426 23.66 7.80 -6.85
CA PHE A 426 25.01 7.94 -7.37
C PHE A 426 25.21 7.19 -8.69
N GLU A 427 24.80 5.93 -8.78
CA GLU A 427 24.89 5.12 -10.00
C GLU A 427 23.99 5.67 -11.12
N HIS A 428 22.83 6.23 -10.77
CA HIS A 428 21.97 6.89 -11.74
C HIS A 428 22.69 8.10 -12.39
N GLU A 429 23.27 8.99 -11.59
CA GLU A 429 24.01 10.14 -12.08
C GLU A 429 25.22 9.72 -12.94
N GLN A 430 25.97 8.71 -12.51
CA GLN A 430 27.10 8.17 -13.28
C GLN A 430 26.63 7.58 -14.62
N ARG A 431 25.54 6.81 -14.62
CA ARG A 431 24.95 6.24 -15.82
C ARG A 431 24.58 7.32 -16.84
N ILE A 432 23.98 8.43 -16.39
CA ILE A 432 23.62 9.54 -17.27
C ILE A 432 24.87 10.24 -17.83
N GLN A 433 25.89 10.48 -17.00
CA GLN A 433 27.16 11.09 -17.46
C GLN A 433 27.87 10.21 -18.48
N LEU A 434 27.95 8.90 -18.23
CA LEU A 434 28.53 7.93 -19.15
C LEU A 434 27.80 7.92 -20.50
N LEU A 435 26.45 7.90 -20.45
CA LEU A 435 25.65 7.92 -21.68
C LEU A 435 25.85 9.20 -22.49
N LYS A 436 25.88 10.37 -21.83
CA LYS A 436 26.16 11.65 -22.47
C LYS A 436 27.56 11.69 -23.09
N GLN A 437 28.57 11.08 -22.44
CA GLN A 437 29.90 10.95 -22.94
C GLN A 437 29.97 10.02 -24.16
N GLN A 438 29.40 8.83 -24.12
CA GLN A 438 29.33 7.89 -25.24
C GLN A 438 28.69 8.53 -26.49
N ILE A 439 27.60 9.28 -26.29
CA ILE A 439 26.94 10.01 -27.40
C ILE A 439 27.83 11.04 -28.00
N LYS A 440 28.60 11.77 -27.18
CA LYS A 440 29.56 12.79 -27.67
C LYS A 440 30.74 12.16 -28.45
N ASP A 441 31.27 11.05 -27.93
CA ASP A 441 32.46 10.40 -28.51
C ASP A 441 32.11 9.60 -29.77
N HIS A 442 30.90 9.02 -29.81
CA HIS A 442 30.40 8.17 -30.90
C HIS A 442 29.04 8.62 -31.43
N PRO A 443 28.88 9.82 -32.01
CA PRO A 443 27.57 10.41 -32.35
C PRO A 443 26.81 9.68 -33.46
N ARG A 444 27.43 8.72 -34.16
CA ARG A 444 26.81 7.89 -35.20
C ARG A 444 26.44 6.48 -34.73
N GLN A 445 26.67 6.17 -33.48
CA GLN A 445 26.32 4.86 -32.93
C GLN A 445 24.78 4.73 -32.84
N GLU A 446 24.23 3.59 -33.27
CA GLU A 446 22.78 3.38 -33.26
C GLU A 446 22.26 3.04 -31.87
N VAL A 447 23.05 2.32 -31.07
CA VAL A 447 22.64 1.81 -29.75
C VAL A 447 23.78 2.02 -28.75
N TYR A 448 23.51 2.72 -27.66
CA TYR A 448 24.42 2.90 -26.53
C TYR A 448 24.14 1.89 -25.44
N THR A 449 25.17 1.37 -24.79
CA THR A 449 25.02 0.36 -23.74
C THR A 449 25.39 0.97 -22.40
N VAL A 450 24.50 0.77 -21.40
CA VAL A 450 24.72 1.19 -20.01
C VAL A 450 24.22 0.13 -19.06
N GLU A 451 24.74 0.11 -17.85
CA GLU A 451 24.25 -0.80 -16.81
C GLU A 451 22.88 -0.37 -16.27
N SER A 452 22.08 -1.35 -15.86
CA SER A 452 20.88 -1.19 -15.05
C SER A 452 21.26 -0.61 -13.69
N LEU A 453 20.27 -0.09 -12.95
CA LEU A 453 20.52 0.42 -11.59
C LEU A 453 20.63 -0.74 -10.58
N PRO A 454 21.42 -0.57 -9.50
CA PRO A 454 21.39 -1.51 -8.39
C PRO A 454 20.02 -1.51 -7.72
N PHE A 455 19.62 -2.64 -7.14
CA PHE A 455 18.35 -2.80 -6.42
C PHE A 455 17.08 -2.48 -7.23
N GLU A 456 17.06 -2.71 -8.56
CA GLU A 456 15.90 -2.42 -9.43
C GLU A 456 14.58 -3.01 -8.93
N HIS A 457 14.60 -4.12 -8.19
CA HIS A 457 13.42 -4.75 -7.61
C HIS A 457 12.71 -3.91 -6.50
N TYR A 458 13.31 -2.80 -6.08
CA TYR A 458 12.68 -1.78 -5.23
C TYR A 458 12.20 -0.55 -6.01
N MET A 459 12.30 -0.58 -7.32
CA MET A 459 11.93 0.53 -8.20
C MET A 459 11.03 0.05 -9.34
N HIS A 460 10.15 0.91 -9.83
CA HIS A 460 9.21 0.56 -10.89
C HIS A 460 9.81 0.85 -12.26
N HIS A 461 10.39 -0.17 -12.89
CA HIS A 461 10.98 -0.10 -14.23
C HIS A 461 11.94 1.09 -14.48
N PRO A 462 13.04 1.22 -13.71
CA PRO A 462 13.97 2.36 -13.83
C PRO A 462 14.84 2.32 -15.08
N SER A 463 14.84 1.20 -15.83
CA SER A 463 15.58 1.00 -17.07
C SER A 463 14.60 0.82 -18.23
N PRO A 464 14.28 1.89 -19.00
CA PRO A 464 13.25 1.87 -20.03
C PRO A 464 13.65 1.03 -21.25
N ILE A 465 12.93 -0.08 -21.48
CA ILE A 465 13.16 -0.98 -22.63
C ILE A 465 12.23 -0.61 -23.80
N ASN A 466 11.03 -0.14 -23.53
CA ASN A 466 10.03 0.20 -24.54
C ASN A 466 10.41 1.52 -25.24
N LYS A 467 10.16 1.61 -26.56
CA LYS A 467 10.49 2.78 -27.39
C LYS A 467 9.90 4.09 -26.82
N ASN A 468 8.64 4.09 -26.40
CA ASN A 468 8.00 5.29 -25.87
C ASN A 468 8.67 5.75 -24.57
N TYR A 469 8.99 4.83 -23.65
CA TYR A 469 9.69 5.15 -22.41
C TYR A 469 11.12 5.65 -22.66
N GLN A 470 11.80 5.14 -23.69
CA GLN A 470 13.10 5.67 -24.08
C GLN A 470 13.00 7.09 -24.65
N GLU A 471 11.96 7.41 -25.43
CA GLU A 471 11.73 8.76 -25.91
C GLU A 471 11.48 9.75 -24.75
N TRP A 472 10.68 9.38 -23.75
CA TRP A 472 10.45 10.21 -22.57
C TRP A 472 11.71 10.37 -21.72
N PHE A 473 12.47 9.30 -21.55
CA PHE A 473 13.76 9.34 -20.86
C PHE A 473 14.75 10.27 -21.58
N ASN A 474 14.89 10.14 -22.91
CA ASN A 474 15.73 11.01 -23.71
C ASN A 474 15.31 12.48 -23.57
N ASN A 475 14.01 12.76 -23.56
CA ASN A 475 13.51 14.12 -23.40
C ASN A 475 13.82 14.69 -22.01
N TYR A 476 13.65 13.90 -20.96
CA TYR A 476 13.94 14.31 -19.58
C TYR A 476 15.45 14.56 -19.35
N GLU A 477 16.31 13.66 -19.87
CA GLU A 477 17.76 13.72 -19.71
C GLU A 477 18.44 14.62 -20.76
N GLU A 478 17.66 15.30 -21.60
CA GLU A 478 18.14 16.18 -22.68
C GLU A 478 19.06 15.46 -23.68
N LEU A 479 18.77 14.19 -23.99
CA LEU A 479 19.50 13.40 -24.97
C LEU A 479 18.91 13.58 -26.38
N PRO A 480 19.64 13.25 -27.46
CA PRO A 480 19.09 13.26 -28.80
C PRO A 480 17.88 12.33 -28.93
N LYS A 481 16.78 12.78 -29.55
CA LYS A 481 15.48 12.06 -29.60
C LYS A 481 15.57 10.63 -30.13
N MET A 482 16.54 10.33 -30.99
CA MET A 482 16.68 8.99 -31.60
C MET A 482 17.66 8.08 -30.83
N THR A 483 18.15 8.49 -29.67
CA THR A 483 19.08 7.69 -28.88
C THR A 483 18.39 6.40 -28.43
N LYS A 484 18.96 5.26 -28.82
CA LYS A 484 18.54 3.94 -28.33
C LYS A 484 19.51 3.49 -27.25
N VAL A 485 18.99 3.08 -26.11
CA VAL A 485 19.77 2.61 -24.98
C VAL A 485 19.47 1.13 -24.73
N LYS A 486 20.55 0.33 -24.67
CA LYS A 486 20.49 -1.07 -24.23
C LYS A 486 20.97 -1.14 -22.79
N TYR A 487 20.15 -1.71 -21.93
CA TYR A 487 20.49 -1.93 -20.52
C TYR A 487 21.03 -3.35 -20.34
N ILE A 488 22.20 -3.46 -19.71
CA ILE A 488 22.78 -4.74 -19.29
C ILE A 488 22.66 -4.87 -17.76
N PRO A 489 22.69 -6.09 -17.20
CA PRO A 489 22.59 -6.28 -15.76
C PRO A 489 23.71 -5.52 -15.02
N PHE A 490 23.35 -4.94 -13.86
CA PHE A 490 24.31 -4.23 -13.03
C PHE A 490 25.46 -5.14 -12.57
N GLY A 491 26.73 -4.66 -12.74
CA GLY A 491 27.94 -5.40 -12.40
C GLY A 491 28.27 -6.55 -13.37
N SER A 492 27.71 -6.54 -14.59
CA SER A 492 28.12 -7.51 -15.64
C SER A 492 29.40 -7.04 -16.34
N ASP A 493 30.38 -7.94 -16.51
CA ASP A 493 31.67 -7.66 -17.20
C ASP A 493 31.51 -7.41 -18.72
N GLU A 494 30.33 -7.16 -19.22
CA GLU A 494 30.04 -6.92 -20.65
C GLU A 494 30.10 -5.42 -21.07
N SER A 495 30.68 -4.56 -20.22
CA SER A 495 30.83 -3.12 -20.51
C SER A 495 32.06 -2.78 -21.32
#